data_81e56b420e5783d0bc2d20797406d8eb
#
_entry.id   81e56b420e5783d0bc2d20797406d8eb
#
_cell.length_a   1.000
_cell.length_b   1.000
_cell.length_c   1.000
_cell.angle_alpha   90.00
_cell.angle_beta   90.00
_cell.angle_gamma   90.00
#
_symmetry.space_group_name_H-M   'P 1'
#
loop_
_entity.id
_entity.type
_entity.pdbx_description
1 polymer ?
#
loop_
_entity_poly.entity_id
_entity_poly.type
_entity_poly.pdbx_seq_one_letter_code
_entity_poly.pdbx_strand_id
1 'polypeptide(L)'
;MPMALLIAVVLGAVELLLGLLLVAGAYRKQTALWTALFLFVFTIITLLSATVLPIGDCGCFGDAVKLTPWETFVKNLVLLPMAVVLWLLCRKQTANRYSLDVLIVAVLFSFGVNGVALRFLPLVDFLPYKEGVDLRAEVQRVHDAEDNAVRSVLCFENIATGERVEYPADATDCWTDENLEYVDAYTVHDEIDEMTFDDFRVYDADGVETTMSLLAHEGSVVWLCVGDADALQGSRLRAAQDVVRNTPSAQIVVITSDDMTKVYSLLDTPCYAIDAMTLRSFMRASVGVVVITDGVIDYKRDIRDYGVF
;
A
#
# COMPACT_ATOMS: atom_id res chain seq x y z
N MET A 1 1.99 -17.49 -5.92
CA MET A 1 1.42 -16.17 -6.27
C MET A 1 0.40 -16.15 -7.43
N PRO A 2 0.50 -16.90 -8.55
CA PRO A 2 -0.50 -16.80 -9.64
C PRO A 2 -1.94 -17.16 -9.23
N MET A 3 -2.11 -18.08 -8.28
CA MET A 3 -3.43 -18.50 -7.78
C MET A 3 -4.16 -17.37 -7.03
N ALA A 4 -3.46 -16.62 -6.17
CA ALA A 4 -4.09 -15.53 -5.41
C ALA A 4 -4.56 -14.40 -6.34
N LEU A 5 -3.75 -14.03 -7.34
CA LEU A 5 -4.11 -13.04 -8.34
C LEU A 5 -5.34 -13.49 -9.15
N LEU A 6 -5.36 -14.76 -9.58
CA LEU A 6 -6.50 -15.30 -10.32
C LEU A 6 -7.80 -15.24 -9.49
N ILE A 7 -7.73 -15.63 -8.21
CA ILE A 7 -8.87 -15.56 -7.30
C ILE A 7 -9.35 -14.12 -7.15
N ALA A 8 -8.46 -13.16 -6.94
CA ALA A 8 -8.80 -11.75 -6.79
C ALA A 8 -9.50 -11.18 -8.04
N VAL A 9 -8.97 -11.50 -9.23
CA VAL A 9 -9.56 -11.07 -10.52
C VAL A 9 -10.94 -11.67 -10.73
N VAL A 10 -11.10 -12.98 -10.49
CA VAL A 10 -12.40 -13.66 -10.62
C VAL A 10 -13.40 -13.08 -9.63
N LEU A 11 -12.99 -12.84 -8.40
CA LEU A 11 -13.83 -12.29 -7.35
C LEU A 11 -14.33 -10.89 -7.72
N GLY A 12 -13.43 -9.98 -8.10
CA GLY A 12 -13.78 -8.63 -8.53
C GLY A 12 -14.68 -8.62 -9.79
N ALA A 13 -14.44 -9.55 -10.72
CA ALA A 13 -15.30 -9.71 -11.90
C ALA A 13 -16.73 -10.15 -11.51
N VAL A 14 -16.86 -11.09 -10.57
CA VAL A 14 -18.16 -11.57 -10.08
C VAL A 14 -18.89 -10.47 -9.31
N GLU A 15 -18.21 -9.72 -8.44
CA GLU A 15 -18.81 -8.60 -7.72
C GLU A 15 -19.35 -7.54 -8.67
N LEU A 16 -18.55 -7.11 -9.64
CA LEU A 16 -18.95 -6.12 -10.63
C LEU A 16 -20.12 -6.63 -11.49
N LEU A 17 -20.07 -7.89 -11.94
CA LEU A 17 -21.12 -8.51 -12.71
C LEU A 17 -22.45 -8.55 -11.94
N LEU A 18 -22.44 -9.02 -10.69
CA LEU A 18 -23.63 -9.07 -9.84
C LEU A 18 -24.21 -7.67 -9.63
N GLY A 19 -23.35 -6.67 -9.36
CA GLY A 19 -23.76 -5.28 -9.21
C GLY A 19 -24.45 -4.73 -10.46
N LEU A 20 -23.85 -4.93 -11.63
CA LEU A 20 -24.41 -4.49 -12.92
C LEU A 20 -25.77 -5.15 -13.21
N LEU A 21 -25.89 -6.46 -12.98
CA LEU A 21 -27.13 -7.20 -13.20
C LEU A 21 -28.23 -6.77 -12.22
N LEU A 22 -27.90 -6.44 -10.98
CA LEU A 22 -28.84 -5.89 -10.00
C LEU A 22 -29.38 -4.52 -10.43
N VAL A 23 -28.47 -3.61 -10.81
CA VAL A 23 -28.84 -2.25 -11.25
C VAL A 23 -29.68 -2.30 -12.53
N ALA A 24 -29.29 -3.14 -13.48
CA ALA A 24 -30.06 -3.31 -14.74
C ALA A 24 -31.36 -4.09 -14.56
N GLY A 25 -31.57 -4.76 -13.43
CA GLY A 25 -32.74 -5.59 -13.20
C GLY A 25 -32.84 -6.82 -14.11
N ALA A 26 -31.70 -7.33 -14.60
CA ALA A 26 -31.64 -8.52 -15.44
C ALA A 26 -31.72 -9.79 -14.58
N TYR A 27 -32.44 -10.82 -15.04
CA TYR A 27 -32.59 -12.09 -14.33
C TYR A 27 -32.86 -11.93 -12.82
N ARG A 28 -33.73 -11.00 -12.43
CA ARG A 28 -33.92 -10.49 -11.05
C ARG A 28 -33.90 -11.58 -9.99
N LYS A 29 -34.62 -12.70 -10.21
CA LYS A 29 -34.69 -13.84 -9.28
C LYS A 29 -33.31 -14.48 -9.09
N GLN A 30 -32.62 -14.81 -10.18
CA GLN A 30 -31.33 -15.50 -10.15
C GLN A 30 -30.24 -14.58 -9.60
N THR A 31 -30.20 -13.34 -10.07
CA THR A 31 -29.22 -12.34 -9.63
C THR A 31 -29.34 -12.07 -8.14
N ALA A 32 -30.56 -11.86 -7.65
CA ALA A 32 -30.79 -11.65 -6.19
C ALA A 32 -30.40 -12.87 -5.35
N LEU A 33 -30.65 -14.09 -5.85
CA LEU A 33 -30.25 -15.33 -5.18
C LEU A 33 -28.71 -15.44 -5.11
N TRP A 34 -28.03 -15.23 -6.24
CA TRP A 34 -26.57 -15.32 -6.28
C TRP A 34 -25.90 -14.22 -5.45
N THR A 35 -26.47 -13.03 -5.43
CA THR A 35 -26.01 -11.93 -4.54
C THR A 35 -26.17 -12.29 -3.07
N ALA A 36 -27.32 -12.86 -2.67
CA ALA A 36 -27.54 -13.29 -1.30
C ALA A 36 -26.57 -14.42 -0.88
N LEU A 37 -26.32 -15.40 -1.78
CA LEU A 37 -25.37 -16.48 -1.53
C LEU A 37 -23.94 -15.95 -1.44
N PHE A 38 -23.55 -15.05 -2.32
CA PHE A 38 -22.26 -14.41 -2.31
C PHE A 38 -22.02 -13.64 -1.01
N LEU A 39 -22.96 -12.78 -0.61
CA LEU A 39 -22.90 -12.05 0.66
C LEU A 39 -22.87 -12.98 1.87
N PHE A 40 -23.59 -14.09 1.84
CA PHE A 40 -23.57 -15.08 2.92
C PHE A 40 -22.17 -15.67 3.11
N VAL A 41 -21.54 -16.11 2.02
CA VAL A 41 -20.16 -16.63 2.06
C VAL A 41 -19.19 -15.57 2.57
N PHE A 42 -19.29 -14.33 2.06
CA PHE A 42 -18.45 -13.22 2.51
C PHE A 42 -18.69 -12.86 3.98
N THR A 43 -19.91 -12.94 4.48
CA THR A 43 -20.21 -12.71 5.91
C THR A 43 -19.49 -13.72 6.80
N ILE A 44 -19.42 -15.00 6.37
CA ILE A 44 -18.67 -16.02 7.11
C ILE A 44 -17.16 -15.74 7.05
N ILE A 45 -16.63 -15.41 5.86
CA ILE A 45 -15.21 -15.13 5.70
C ILE A 45 -14.80 -13.92 6.55
N THR A 46 -15.58 -12.83 6.52
CA THR A 46 -15.29 -11.62 7.31
C THR A 46 -15.42 -11.85 8.81
N LEU A 47 -16.34 -12.71 9.26
CA LEU A 47 -16.42 -13.10 10.66
C LEU A 47 -15.17 -13.89 11.09
N LEU A 48 -14.70 -14.84 10.27
CA LEU A 48 -13.47 -15.58 10.54
C LEU A 48 -12.25 -14.67 10.56
N SER A 49 -12.18 -13.73 9.63
CA SER A 49 -11.11 -12.71 9.58
C SER A 49 -11.11 -11.81 10.83
N ALA A 50 -12.30 -11.44 11.34
CA ALA A 50 -12.41 -10.61 12.52
C ALA A 50 -12.12 -11.34 13.86
N THR A 51 -12.20 -12.68 13.88
CA THR A 51 -12.12 -13.44 15.13
C THR A 51 -10.92 -14.38 15.24
N VAL A 52 -10.52 -15.02 14.13
CA VAL A 52 -9.54 -16.13 14.13
C VAL A 52 -8.27 -15.74 13.38
N LEU A 53 -8.38 -15.03 12.28
CA LEU A 53 -7.28 -14.65 11.39
C LEU A 53 -7.26 -13.13 11.29
N PRO A 54 -6.53 -12.42 12.16
CA PRO A 54 -6.49 -10.96 12.11
C PRO A 54 -5.80 -10.51 10.81
N ILE A 55 -6.60 -10.25 9.79
CA ILE A 55 -6.19 -9.61 8.55
C ILE A 55 -6.49 -8.12 8.72
N GLY A 56 -5.48 -7.26 8.59
CA GLY A 56 -5.61 -5.84 8.88
C GLY A 56 -6.68 -5.11 8.04
N ASP A 57 -6.88 -5.54 6.80
CA ASP A 57 -7.82 -4.91 5.86
C ASP A 57 -8.49 -5.94 4.95
N CYS A 58 -9.79 -5.78 4.69
CA CYS A 58 -10.55 -6.67 3.80
C CYS A 58 -10.32 -6.37 2.30
N GLY A 59 -9.84 -5.17 1.95
CA GLY A 59 -9.61 -4.75 0.57
C GLY A 59 -10.87 -4.57 -0.30
N CYS A 60 -12.09 -4.68 0.27
CA CYS A 60 -13.35 -4.62 -0.48
C CYS A 60 -13.58 -3.31 -1.23
N PHE A 61 -13.01 -2.21 -0.74
CA PHE A 61 -13.07 -0.88 -1.37
C PHE A 61 -11.71 -0.44 -1.93
N GLY A 62 -10.77 -1.39 -2.07
CA GLY A 62 -9.39 -1.10 -2.44
C GLY A 62 -8.75 -0.14 -1.44
N ASP A 63 -7.85 0.71 -1.92
CA ASP A 63 -7.13 1.67 -1.06
C ASP A 63 -7.93 2.96 -0.78
N ALA A 64 -9.11 3.11 -1.38
CA ALA A 64 -9.93 4.31 -1.22
C ALA A 64 -10.58 4.41 0.17
N VAL A 65 -10.98 3.27 0.75
CA VAL A 65 -11.57 3.18 2.09
C VAL A 65 -11.07 1.92 2.76
N LYS A 66 -10.24 2.07 3.76
CA LYS A 66 -9.78 0.96 4.59
C LYS A 66 -10.83 0.68 5.67
N LEU A 67 -11.41 -0.50 5.64
CA LEU A 67 -12.36 -0.96 6.65
C LEU A 67 -11.71 -2.05 7.49
N THR A 68 -11.85 -1.93 8.79
CA THR A 68 -11.47 -3.00 9.71
C THR A 68 -12.28 -4.27 9.44
N PRO A 69 -11.80 -5.46 9.81
CA PRO A 69 -12.54 -6.71 9.66
C PRO A 69 -13.93 -6.67 10.33
N TRP A 70 -14.06 -6.00 11.48
CA TRP A 70 -15.34 -5.84 12.18
C TRP A 70 -16.30 -4.92 11.41
N GLU A 71 -15.84 -3.79 10.90
CA GLU A 71 -16.69 -2.89 10.09
C GLU A 71 -17.18 -3.59 8.83
N THR A 72 -16.31 -4.37 8.19
CA THR A 72 -16.67 -5.16 7.00
C THR A 72 -17.69 -6.23 7.35
N PHE A 73 -17.54 -6.94 8.48
CA PHE A 73 -18.52 -7.90 8.96
C PHE A 73 -19.88 -7.24 9.24
N VAL A 74 -19.90 -6.11 9.95
CA VAL A 74 -21.15 -5.37 10.24
C VAL A 74 -21.82 -4.90 8.95
N LYS A 75 -21.07 -4.36 7.99
CA LYS A 75 -21.56 -3.99 6.67
C LYS A 75 -22.25 -5.19 5.98
N ASN A 76 -21.60 -6.35 5.96
CA ASN A 76 -22.16 -7.56 5.34
C ASN A 76 -23.38 -8.08 6.09
N LEU A 77 -23.41 -7.96 7.41
CA LEU A 77 -24.56 -8.34 8.26
C LEU A 77 -25.80 -7.49 7.95
N VAL A 78 -25.62 -6.24 7.50
CA VAL A 78 -26.72 -5.36 7.06
C VAL A 78 -27.12 -5.68 5.61
N LEU A 79 -26.15 -5.90 4.72
CA LEU A 79 -26.43 -6.15 3.31
C LEU A 79 -27.06 -7.50 3.03
N LEU A 80 -26.71 -8.53 3.80
CA LEU A 80 -27.24 -9.89 3.61
C LEU A 80 -28.77 -9.97 3.78
N PRO A 81 -29.39 -9.46 4.86
CA PRO A 81 -30.86 -9.41 4.98
C PRO A 81 -31.51 -8.64 3.84
N MET A 82 -30.92 -7.53 3.40
CA MET A 82 -31.44 -6.76 2.27
C MET A 82 -31.45 -7.60 0.96
N ALA A 83 -30.37 -8.35 0.69
CA ALA A 83 -30.31 -9.24 -0.46
C ALA A 83 -31.31 -10.40 -0.37
N VAL A 84 -31.51 -10.96 0.82
CA VAL A 84 -32.52 -12.00 1.07
C VAL A 84 -33.95 -11.47 0.84
N VAL A 85 -34.25 -10.28 1.37
CA VAL A 85 -35.56 -9.62 1.14
C VAL A 85 -35.76 -9.36 -0.36
N LEU A 86 -34.75 -8.84 -1.05
CA LEU A 86 -34.80 -8.61 -2.49
C LEU A 86 -35.09 -9.93 -3.24
N TRP A 87 -34.41 -11.03 -2.90
CA TRP A 87 -34.68 -12.34 -3.48
C TRP A 87 -36.10 -12.81 -3.22
N LEU A 88 -36.62 -12.67 -1.99
CA LEU A 88 -37.99 -13.04 -1.64
C LEU A 88 -39.02 -12.24 -2.45
N LEU A 89 -38.80 -10.96 -2.70
CA LEU A 89 -39.64 -10.11 -3.52
C LEU A 89 -39.58 -10.49 -5.02
N CYS A 90 -38.39 -10.86 -5.50
CA CYS A 90 -38.16 -11.16 -6.90
C CYS A 90 -38.40 -12.64 -7.28
N ARG A 91 -38.60 -13.55 -6.30
CA ARG A 91 -38.67 -15.01 -6.54
C ARG A 91 -39.79 -15.46 -7.51
N LYS A 92 -40.83 -14.65 -7.66
CA LYS A 92 -41.96 -14.93 -8.56
C LYS A 92 -41.87 -14.20 -9.91
N GLN A 93 -40.82 -13.36 -10.08
CA GLN A 93 -40.67 -12.58 -11.31
C GLN A 93 -39.98 -13.42 -12.38
N THR A 94 -40.42 -13.26 -13.62
CA THR A 94 -39.78 -13.84 -14.82
C THR A 94 -38.69 -12.92 -15.35
N ALA A 95 -37.75 -13.49 -16.12
CA ALA A 95 -36.70 -12.71 -16.76
C ALA A 95 -37.29 -11.76 -17.80
N ASN A 96 -36.73 -10.55 -17.93
CA ASN A 96 -37.06 -9.64 -19.00
C ASN A 96 -36.50 -10.17 -20.34
N ARG A 97 -37.16 -9.85 -21.47
CA ARG A 97 -36.69 -10.23 -22.80
C ARG A 97 -35.27 -9.75 -23.15
N TYR A 98 -34.85 -8.64 -22.57
CA TYR A 98 -33.50 -8.07 -22.76
C TYR A 98 -32.47 -8.57 -21.73
N SER A 99 -32.82 -9.52 -20.85
CA SER A 99 -31.91 -9.98 -19.80
C SER A 99 -30.67 -10.67 -20.36
N LEU A 100 -30.73 -11.31 -21.52
CA LEU A 100 -29.56 -11.93 -22.14
C LEU A 100 -28.59 -10.88 -22.69
N ASP A 101 -29.09 -9.86 -23.38
CA ASP A 101 -28.26 -8.78 -23.93
C ASP A 101 -27.52 -8.05 -22.81
N VAL A 102 -28.25 -7.74 -21.73
CA VAL A 102 -27.66 -7.11 -20.52
C VAL A 102 -26.60 -8.01 -19.89
N LEU A 103 -26.85 -9.31 -19.81
CA LEU A 103 -25.86 -10.26 -19.27
C LEU A 103 -24.58 -10.25 -20.12
N ILE A 104 -24.70 -10.33 -21.45
CA ILE A 104 -23.53 -10.33 -22.34
C ILE A 104 -22.73 -9.04 -22.17
N VAL A 105 -23.39 -7.88 -22.18
CA VAL A 105 -22.72 -6.59 -22.00
C VAL A 105 -22.06 -6.49 -20.61
N ALA A 106 -22.75 -6.92 -19.55
CA ALA A 106 -22.22 -6.90 -18.21
C ALA A 106 -20.98 -7.82 -18.05
N VAL A 107 -21.00 -9.00 -18.64
CA VAL A 107 -19.85 -9.92 -18.65
C VAL A 107 -18.68 -9.30 -19.40
N LEU A 108 -18.88 -8.81 -20.63
CA LEU A 108 -17.81 -8.18 -21.41
C LEU A 108 -17.22 -6.95 -20.69
N PHE A 109 -18.08 -6.14 -20.10
CA PHE A 109 -17.66 -4.97 -19.32
C PHE A 109 -16.84 -5.38 -18.07
N SER A 110 -17.32 -6.37 -17.30
CA SER A 110 -16.62 -6.85 -16.10
C SER A 110 -15.23 -7.42 -16.43
N PHE A 111 -15.11 -8.23 -17.47
CA PHE A 111 -13.81 -8.72 -17.90
C PHE A 111 -12.94 -7.62 -18.52
N GLY A 112 -13.52 -6.68 -19.26
CA GLY A 112 -12.83 -5.53 -19.83
C GLY A 112 -12.20 -4.65 -18.74
N VAL A 113 -12.97 -4.27 -17.72
CA VAL A 113 -12.47 -3.47 -16.58
C VAL A 113 -11.34 -4.19 -15.85
N ASN A 114 -11.49 -5.49 -15.55
CA ASN A 114 -10.43 -6.26 -14.91
C ASN A 114 -9.19 -6.37 -15.80
N GLY A 115 -9.36 -6.54 -17.12
CA GLY A 115 -8.24 -6.57 -18.06
C GLY A 115 -7.47 -5.25 -18.09
N VAL A 116 -8.17 -4.12 -18.08
CA VAL A 116 -7.56 -2.78 -17.98
C VAL A 116 -6.85 -2.61 -16.65
N ALA A 117 -7.47 -2.99 -15.53
CA ALA A 117 -6.87 -2.89 -14.20
C ALA A 117 -5.60 -3.74 -14.05
N LEU A 118 -5.50 -4.87 -14.74
CA LEU A 118 -4.28 -5.70 -14.75
C LEU A 118 -3.18 -5.15 -15.67
N ARG A 119 -3.54 -4.33 -16.67
CA ARG A 119 -2.59 -3.83 -17.67
C ARG A 119 -2.02 -2.46 -17.33
N PHE A 120 -2.84 -1.59 -16.76
CA PHE A 120 -2.50 -0.20 -16.49
C PHE A 120 -2.45 0.09 -15.00
N LEU A 121 -1.69 1.11 -14.62
CA LEU A 121 -1.76 1.69 -13.30
C LEU A 121 -3.14 2.29 -13.05
N PRO A 122 -3.60 2.38 -11.79
CA PRO A 122 -4.90 2.94 -11.48
C PRO A 122 -4.98 4.40 -11.91
N LEU A 123 -6.13 4.79 -12.48
CA LEU A 123 -6.39 6.18 -12.90
C LEU A 123 -6.40 7.16 -11.72
N VAL A 124 -6.80 6.70 -10.55
CA VAL A 124 -6.76 7.45 -9.29
C VAL A 124 -5.94 6.64 -8.30
N ASP A 125 -4.83 7.19 -7.86
CA ASP A 125 -3.99 6.58 -6.84
C ASP A 125 -4.41 7.09 -5.46
N PHE A 126 -4.95 6.20 -4.64
CA PHE A 126 -5.34 6.48 -3.25
C PHE A 126 -4.23 6.17 -2.25
N LEU A 127 -3.12 5.60 -2.72
CA LEU A 127 -1.96 5.31 -1.87
C LEU A 127 -1.20 6.59 -1.52
N PRO A 128 -0.41 6.55 -0.44
CA PRO A 128 0.37 7.71 0.01
C PRO A 128 1.33 8.24 -1.06
N TYR A 129 1.95 7.33 -1.80
CA TYR A 129 2.99 7.63 -2.78
C TYR A 129 2.44 8.05 -4.16
N LYS A 130 1.42 8.91 -4.19
CA LYS A 130 0.81 9.40 -5.44
C LYS A 130 1.63 10.51 -6.09
N GLU A 131 1.39 10.77 -7.36
CA GLU A 131 1.98 11.89 -8.09
C GLU A 131 1.67 13.23 -7.39
N GLY A 132 2.68 14.09 -7.28
CA GLY A 132 2.63 15.39 -6.59
C GLY A 132 2.96 15.37 -5.11
N VAL A 133 3.26 14.21 -4.50
CA VAL A 133 3.68 14.11 -3.10
C VAL A 133 5.17 14.44 -2.98
N ASP A 134 5.51 15.29 -2.02
CA ASP A 134 6.89 15.54 -1.61
C ASP A 134 7.36 14.42 -0.69
N LEU A 135 7.96 13.39 -1.32
CA LEU A 135 8.43 12.20 -0.62
C LEU A 135 9.57 12.53 0.34
N ARG A 136 10.46 13.48 -0.04
CA ARG A 136 11.57 13.91 0.83
C ARG A 136 11.04 14.51 2.13
N ALA A 137 10.09 15.44 2.02
CA ALA A 137 9.52 16.10 3.19
C ALA A 137 8.75 15.13 4.10
N GLU A 138 8.03 14.15 3.51
CA GLU A 138 7.29 13.16 4.29
C GLU A 138 8.23 12.19 5.03
N VAL A 139 9.26 11.66 4.35
CA VAL A 139 10.25 10.76 4.98
C VAL A 139 11.06 11.52 6.03
N GLN A 140 11.46 12.77 5.75
CA GLN A 140 12.15 13.60 6.76
C GLN A 140 11.30 13.79 8.03
N ARG A 141 10.00 14.01 7.86
CA ARG A 141 9.07 14.16 8.99
C ARG A 141 9.00 12.90 9.85
N VAL A 142 9.06 11.72 9.23
CA VAL A 142 9.12 10.43 9.96
C VAL A 142 10.42 10.33 10.76
N HIS A 143 11.56 10.60 10.13
CA HIS A 143 12.86 10.56 10.81
C HIS A 143 12.91 11.56 11.98
N ASP A 144 12.44 12.80 11.77
CA ASP A 144 12.38 13.81 12.82
C ASP A 144 11.47 13.39 13.99
N ALA A 145 10.37 12.68 13.70
CA ALA A 145 9.48 12.14 14.74
C ALA A 145 10.14 11.00 15.51
N GLU A 146 10.83 10.08 14.81
CA GLU A 146 11.59 8.99 15.45
C GLU A 146 12.71 9.52 16.34
N ASP A 147 13.48 10.48 15.84
CA ASP A 147 14.56 11.11 16.61
C ASP A 147 14.02 11.82 17.87
N ASN A 148 12.87 12.48 17.77
CA ASN A 148 12.23 13.15 18.88
C ASN A 148 11.54 12.20 19.88
N ALA A 149 11.13 11.02 19.43
CA ALA A 149 10.48 10.02 20.28
C ALA A 149 11.47 9.33 21.23
N VAL A 150 12.75 9.32 20.88
CA VAL A 150 13.81 8.76 21.73
C VAL A 150 14.46 9.88 22.51
N ARG A 151 14.10 10.00 23.79
CA ARG A 151 14.69 11.00 24.67
C ARG A 151 15.35 10.36 25.90
N SER A 152 16.53 10.82 26.23
CA SER A 152 17.20 10.45 27.46
C SER A 152 16.69 11.33 28.59
N VAL A 153 16.35 10.72 29.70
CA VAL A 153 15.80 11.36 30.88
C VAL A 153 16.75 11.11 32.07
N LEU A 154 17.03 12.16 32.78
CA LEU A 154 17.78 12.11 34.07
C LEU A 154 16.77 12.06 35.22
N CYS A 155 16.89 11.09 36.09
CA CYS A 155 16.08 10.98 37.29
C CYS A 155 16.85 11.48 38.50
N PHE A 156 16.31 12.48 39.19
CA PHE A 156 16.80 13.01 40.43
C PHE A 156 15.78 12.77 41.55
N GLU A 157 16.25 12.57 42.76
CA GLU A 157 15.43 12.46 43.97
C GLU A 157 15.63 13.68 44.83
N ASN A 158 14.55 14.32 45.28
CA ASN A 158 14.60 15.42 46.20
C ASN A 158 14.92 14.89 47.58
N ILE A 159 16.08 15.30 48.14
CA ILE A 159 16.63 14.81 49.43
C ILE A 159 15.66 15.09 50.61
N ALA A 160 14.88 16.16 50.53
CA ALA A 160 13.99 16.54 51.63
C ALA A 160 12.63 15.82 51.59
N THR A 161 12.12 15.51 50.39
CA THR A 161 10.77 14.93 50.20
C THR A 161 10.80 13.46 49.80
N GLY A 162 11.93 12.96 49.25
CA GLY A 162 12.05 11.64 48.66
C GLY A 162 11.28 11.51 47.33
N GLU A 163 10.85 12.63 46.75
CA GLU A 163 10.11 12.63 45.45
C GLU A 163 11.09 12.58 44.29
N ARG A 164 10.80 11.73 43.29
CA ARG A 164 11.59 11.60 42.08
C ARG A 164 11.06 12.56 41.02
N VAL A 165 12.00 13.31 40.45
CA VAL A 165 11.72 14.29 39.38
C VAL A 165 12.56 13.94 38.15
N GLU A 166 11.93 13.95 36.99
CA GLU A 166 12.57 13.68 35.73
C GLU A 166 12.96 14.96 35.00
N TYR A 167 14.18 14.99 34.47
CA TYR A 167 14.72 16.11 33.71
C TYR A 167 15.19 15.60 32.33
N PRO A 168 15.07 16.41 31.26
CA PRO A 168 15.72 16.09 29.98
C PRO A 168 17.24 15.98 30.15
N ALA A 169 17.88 15.15 29.33
CA ALA A 169 19.33 14.88 29.43
C ALA A 169 20.22 16.13 29.24
N ASP A 170 19.71 17.14 28.55
CA ASP A 170 20.36 18.41 28.29
C ASP A 170 20.11 19.46 29.40
N ALA A 171 19.29 19.14 30.40
CA ALA A 171 19.04 20.02 31.52
C ALA A 171 20.31 20.17 32.42
N THR A 172 20.73 21.40 32.63
CA THR A 172 21.90 21.72 33.49
C THR A 172 21.52 22.14 34.90
N ASP A 173 20.29 22.60 35.08
CA ASP A 173 19.81 23.19 36.34
C ASP A 173 19.70 22.14 37.45
N CYS A 174 19.35 20.90 37.11
CA CYS A 174 19.25 19.79 38.06
C CYS A 174 20.59 19.39 38.68
N TRP A 175 21.72 19.67 38.02
CA TRP A 175 23.07 19.40 38.54
C TRP A 175 23.57 20.45 39.54
N THR A 176 22.95 21.62 39.58
CA THR A 176 23.34 22.73 40.44
C THR A 176 22.43 22.90 41.65
N ASP A 177 21.33 22.16 41.74
CA ASP A 177 20.40 22.21 42.88
C ASP A 177 20.89 21.27 43.99
N GLU A 178 21.28 21.84 45.10
CA GLU A 178 21.77 21.11 46.29
C GLU A 178 20.71 20.21 46.98
N ASN A 179 19.43 20.37 46.61
CA ASN A 179 18.32 19.54 47.11
C ASN A 179 18.03 18.30 46.26
N LEU A 180 18.72 18.16 45.14
CA LEU A 180 18.51 17.04 44.20
C LEU A 180 19.72 16.12 44.21
N GLU A 181 19.47 14.83 44.38
CA GLU A 181 20.46 13.77 44.24
C GLU A 181 20.19 12.97 42.96
N TYR A 182 21.24 12.79 42.15
CA TYR A 182 21.14 11.96 40.95
C TYR A 182 20.88 10.49 41.29
N VAL A 183 19.86 9.89 40.69
CA VAL A 183 19.49 8.49 40.93
C VAL A 183 19.86 7.61 39.72
N ASP A 184 19.37 7.97 38.55
CA ASP A 184 19.55 7.15 37.35
C ASP A 184 19.35 7.97 36.07
N ALA A 185 19.77 7.40 34.92
CA ALA A 185 19.47 7.93 33.61
C ALA A 185 18.91 6.79 32.75
N TYR A 186 17.80 7.02 32.10
CA TYR A 186 17.17 6.05 31.23
C TYR A 186 16.61 6.69 29.96
N THR A 187 16.41 5.87 28.96
CA THR A 187 15.83 6.30 27.68
C THR A 187 14.34 6.03 27.69
N VAL A 188 13.55 7.06 27.42
CA VAL A 188 12.11 6.95 27.20
C VAL A 188 11.86 6.89 25.70
N HIS A 189 11.07 5.94 25.31
CA HIS A 189 10.53 5.85 23.96
C HIS A 189 9.07 6.29 24.01
N ASP A 190 8.80 7.50 23.52
CA ASP A 190 7.42 7.95 23.37
C ASP A 190 6.78 7.15 22.22
N GLU A 191 5.52 6.76 22.36
CA GLU A 191 4.77 6.11 21.27
C GLU A 191 4.61 7.12 20.13
N ILE A 192 5.10 6.74 18.96
CA ILE A 192 4.87 7.49 17.74
C ILE A 192 3.58 6.96 17.12
N ASP A 193 2.64 7.84 16.81
CA ASP A 193 1.49 7.47 15.99
C ASP A 193 1.96 6.91 14.64
N GLU A 194 1.35 5.82 14.17
CA GLU A 194 1.68 5.22 12.85
C GLU A 194 1.68 6.31 11.77
N MET A 195 2.85 6.58 11.22
CA MET A 195 3.01 7.56 10.15
C MET A 195 2.91 6.86 8.79
N THR A 196 2.35 7.55 7.83
CA THR A 196 2.03 6.98 6.52
C THR A 196 3.26 6.52 5.72
N PHE A 197 4.45 7.04 6.04
CA PHE A 197 5.70 6.79 5.31
C PHE A 197 6.80 6.17 6.19
N ASP A 198 6.46 5.62 7.35
CA ASP A 198 7.40 5.03 8.31
C ASP A 198 8.17 3.84 7.73
N ASP A 199 7.55 3.06 6.84
CA ASP A 199 8.14 1.91 6.17
C ASP A 199 8.99 2.27 4.94
N PHE A 200 9.07 3.55 4.51
CA PHE A 200 9.83 3.93 3.32
C PHE A 200 11.32 4.04 3.61
N ARG A 201 11.99 2.89 3.64
CA ARG A 201 13.43 2.78 3.91
C ARG A 201 14.13 2.04 2.80
N VAL A 202 15.19 2.65 2.28
CA VAL A 202 16.01 2.13 1.19
C VAL A 202 17.42 1.85 1.70
N TYR A 203 17.90 0.63 1.43
CA TYR A 203 19.17 0.13 1.93
C TYR A 203 20.12 -0.15 0.78
N ASP A 204 21.38 0.15 0.98
CA ASP A 204 22.45 -0.24 0.02
C ASP A 204 22.83 -1.73 0.16
N ALA A 205 23.86 -2.15 -0.61
CA ALA A 205 24.33 -3.53 -0.62
C ALA A 205 24.96 -3.97 0.72
N ASP A 206 25.40 -3.04 1.53
CA ASP A 206 25.99 -3.28 2.85
C ASP A 206 24.94 -3.25 3.97
N GLY A 207 23.66 -3.01 3.61
CA GLY A 207 22.54 -2.92 4.55
C GLY A 207 22.46 -1.58 5.29
N VAL A 208 23.15 -0.56 4.79
CA VAL A 208 23.08 0.80 5.35
C VAL A 208 21.89 1.54 4.76
N GLU A 209 21.11 2.19 5.60
CA GLU A 209 20.00 3.02 5.14
C GLU A 209 20.51 4.26 4.39
N THR A 210 20.04 4.43 3.17
CA THR A 210 20.45 5.51 2.25
C THR A 210 19.29 6.37 1.76
N THR A 211 18.11 6.21 2.34
CA THR A 211 16.85 6.84 1.90
C THR A 211 17.01 8.35 1.71
N MET A 212 17.43 9.05 2.75
CA MET A 212 17.54 10.50 2.72
C MET A 212 18.64 10.98 1.75
N SER A 213 19.74 10.24 1.63
CA SER A 213 20.82 10.60 0.69
C SER A 213 20.37 10.49 -0.78
N LEU A 214 19.53 9.50 -1.10
CA LEU A 214 18.95 9.33 -2.44
C LEU A 214 17.88 10.39 -2.73
N LEU A 215 17.07 10.78 -1.75
CA LEU A 215 16.05 11.81 -1.88
C LEU A 215 16.61 13.24 -1.84
N ALA A 216 17.83 13.45 -1.32
CA ALA A 216 18.48 14.76 -1.26
C ALA A 216 19.02 15.25 -2.62
N HIS A 217 18.99 14.41 -3.65
CA HIS A 217 19.47 14.77 -4.98
C HIS A 217 18.68 15.96 -5.55
N GLU A 218 19.38 16.98 -6.05
CA GLU A 218 18.79 18.12 -6.73
C GLU A 218 18.45 17.78 -8.19
N GLY A 219 17.32 18.28 -8.67
CA GLY A 219 16.82 18.02 -10.01
C GLY A 219 16.07 16.67 -10.13
N SER A 220 15.92 16.22 -11.37
CA SER A 220 15.11 15.02 -11.66
C SER A 220 15.95 13.75 -11.59
N VAL A 221 15.46 12.77 -10.85
CA VAL A 221 16.06 11.42 -10.72
C VAL A 221 15.04 10.39 -11.16
N VAL A 222 15.49 9.42 -11.93
CA VAL A 222 14.70 8.30 -12.42
C VAL A 222 14.88 7.11 -11.47
N TRP A 223 13.81 6.69 -10.82
CA TRP A 223 13.81 5.51 -9.97
C TRP A 223 13.23 4.32 -10.74
N LEU A 224 14.09 3.36 -11.09
CA LEU A 224 13.68 2.10 -11.71
C LEU A 224 13.32 1.10 -10.60
N CYS A 225 12.04 0.80 -10.48
CA CYS A 225 11.47 -0.07 -9.45
C CYS A 225 11.32 -1.49 -10.00
N VAL A 226 11.93 -2.47 -9.33
CA VAL A 226 11.87 -3.90 -9.69
C VAL A 226 11.30 -4.69 -8.52
N GLY A 227 10.01 -4.94 -8.54
CA GLY A 227 9.33 -5.72 -7.49
C GLY A 227 9.42 -7.24 -7.67
N ASP A 228 9.79 -7.70 -8.88
CA ASP A 228 9.95 -9.12 -9.21
C ASP A 228 11.00 -9.24 -10.33
N ALA A 229 12.17 -9.77 -10.00
CA ALA A 229 13.26 -9.95 -10.96
C ALA A 229 12.91 -10.96 -12.06
N ASP A 230 12.00 -11.92 -11.79
CA ASP A 230 11.52 -12.85 -12.83
C ASP A 230 10.63 -12.16 -13.86
N ALA A 231 10.07 -10.99 -13.52
CA ALA A 231 9.33 -10.16 -14.47
C ALA A 231 10.23 -9.40 -15.46
N LEU A 232 11.54 -9.28 -15.17
CA LEU A 232 12.55 -8.69 -16.06
C LEU A 232 12.91 -9.65 -17.20
N GLN A 233 11.98 -9.87 -18.11
CA GLN A 233 12.17 -10.75 -19.28
C GLN A 233 11.63 -10.09 -20.56
N GLY A 234 12.19 -10.49 -21.71
CA GLY A 234 11.70 -10.10 -23.02
C GLY A 234 11.69 -8.58 -23.24
N SER A 235 10.51 -8.02 -23.49
CA SER A 235 10.35 -6.58 -23.73
C SER A 235 10.59 -5.71 -22.50
N ARG A 236 10.20 -6.20 -21.29
CA ARG A 236 10.42 -5.46 -20.03
C ARG A 236 11.91 -5.32 -19.71
N LEU A 237 12.69 -6.39 -19.91
CA LEU A 237 14.13 -6.34 -19.69
C LEU A 237 14.79 -5.34 -20.64
N ARG A 238 14.44 -5.39 -21.93
CA ARG A 238 14.96 -4.43 -22.90
C ARG A 238 14.63 -3.00 -22.54
N ALA A 239 13.36 -2.73 -22.20
CA ALA A 239 12.93 -1.40 -21.79
C ALA A 239 13.65 -0.91 -20.52
N ALA A 240 13.84 -1.77 -19.51
CA ALA A 240 14.60 -1.43 -18.31
C ALA A 240 16.08 -1.13 -18.61
N GLN A 241 16.72 -1.95 -19.47
CA GLN A 241 18.08 -1.69 -19.93
C GLN A 241 18.20 -0.40 -20.74
N ASP A 242 17.18 -0.06 -21.54
CA ASP A 242 17.15 1.19 -22.29
C ASP A 242 17.02 2.40 -21.34
N VAL A 243 16.22 2.29 -20.28
CA VAL A 243 16.16 3.32 -19.21
C VAL A 243 17.53 3.52 -18.58
N VAL A 244 18.18 2.43 -18.16
CA VAL A 244 19.53 2.49 -17.55
C VAL A 244 20.56 3.11 -18.48
N ARG A 245 20.55 2.73 -19.76
CA ARG A 245 21.55 3.23 -20.74
C ARG A 245 21.34 4.69 -21.13
N ASN A 246 20.08 5.13 -21.21
CA ASN A 246 19.74 6.47 -21.68
C ASN A 246 19.66 7.50 -20.55
N THR A 247 19.69 7.07 -19.29
CA THR A 247 19.69 7.96 -18.12
C THR A 247 21.13 8.07 -17.59
N PRO A 248 21.64 9.30 -17.34
CA PRO A 248 22.93 9.46 -16.70
C PRO A 248 23.00 8.70 -15.37
N SER A 249 24.13 8.07 -15.08
CA SER A 249 24.31 7.24 -13.87
C SER A 249 24.08 8.01 -12.56
N ALA A 250 24.33 9.33 -12.56
CA ALA A 250 24.05 10.20 -11.42
C ALA A 250 22.55 10.52 -11.23
N GLN A 251 21.71 10.18 -12.21
CA GLN A 251 20.27 10.48 -12.24
C GLN A 251 19.41 9.22 -12.25
N ILE A 252 20.00 8.05 -12.02
CA ILE A 252 19.25 6.79 -11.97
C ILE A 252 19.48 6.09 -10.64
N VAL A 253 18.38 5.64 -10.04
CA VAL A 253 18.35 4.80 -8.84
C VAL A 253 17.57 3.53 -9.16
N VAL A 254 18.17 2.36 -8.96
CA VAL A 254 17.49 1.08 -9.12
C VAL A 254 17.14 0.54 -7.76
N ILE A 255 15.85 0.37 -7.47
CA ILE A 255 15.38 -0.20 -6.21
C ILE A 255 14.68 -1.53 -6.46
N THR A 256 14.88 -2.49 -5.56
CA THR A 256 14.27 -3.81 -5.67
C THR A 256 13.85 -4.37 -4.32
N SER A 257 12.77 -5.15 -4.33
CA SER A 257 12.36 -5.99 -3.21
C SER A 257 12.70 -7.48 -3.41
N ASP A 258 13.43 -7.78 -4.47
CA ASP A 258 13.92 -9.12 -4.83
C ASP A 258 15.45 -9.20 -4.63
N ASP A 259 16.08 -10.29 -5.01
CA ASP A 259 17.52 -10.50 -4.92
C ASP A 259 18.28 -9.43 -5.75
N MET A 260 18.99 -8.54 -5.05
CA MET A 260 19.80 -7.49 -5.66
C MET A 260 20.86 -8.05 -6.61
N THR A 261 21.45 -9.21 -6.31
CA THR A 261 22.47 -9.84 -7.15
C THR A 261 21.88 -10.24 -8.49
N LYS A 262 20.67 -10.76 -8.48
CA LYS A 262 19.93 -11.14 -9.68
C LYS A 262 19.58 -9.92 -10.53
N VAL A 263 19.07 -8.85 -9.90
CA VAL A 263 18.73 -7.61 -10.59
C VAL A 263 19.99 -6.95 -11.17
N TYR A 264 21.09 -6.89 -10.40
CA TYR A 264 22.38 -6.40 -10.87
C TYR A 264 22.87 -7.16 -12.09
N SER A 265 22.79 -8.50 -12.09
CA SER A 265 23.23 -9.32 -13.22
C SER A 265 22.43 -9.06 -14.52
N LEU A 266 21.20 -8.58 -14.42
CA LEU A 266 20.33 -8.29 -15.56
C LEU A 266 20.48 -6.85 -16.09
N LEU A 267 20.77 -5.90 -15.19
CA LEU A 267 20.78 -4.46 -15.51
C LEU A 267 22.20 -3.84 -15.54
N ASP A 268 23.19 -4.53 -14.98
CA ASP A 268 24.59 -4.06 -14.83
C ASP A 268 24.67 -2.67 -14.15
N THR A 269 23.86 -2.48 -13.12
CA THR A 269 23.74 -1.21 -12.38
C THR A 269 23.54 -1.49 -10.89
N PRO A 270 24.21 -0.77 -9.99
CA PRO A 270 23.99 -0.88 -8.56
C PRO A 270 22.53 -0.71 -8.20
N CYS A 271 22.04 -1.57 -7.31
CA CYS A 271 20.66 -1.55 -6.85
C CYS A 271 20.59 -1.47 -5.33
N TYR A 272 19.48 -0.95 -4.86
CA TYR A 272 19.16 -0.76 -3.46
C TYR A 272 17.97 -1.64 -3.07
N ALA A 273 17.97 -2.10 -1.83
CA ALA A 273 16.88 -2.90 -1.28
C ALA A 273 15.79 -2.02 -0.67
N ILE A 274 14.54 -2.44 -0.83
CA ILE A 274 13.38 -1.85 -0.17
C ILE A 274 12.40 -2.95 0.21
N ASP A 275 11.58 -2.75 1.25
CA ASP A 275 10.55 -3.71 1.63
C ASP A 275 9.55 -3.97 0.49
N ALA A 276 9.08 -5.22 0.39
CA ALA A 276 8.21 -5.64 -0.70
C ALA A 276 6.81 -5.03 -0.65
N MET A 277 6.28 -4.77 0.56
CA MET A 277 4.97 -4.14 0.72
C MET A 277 5.06 -2.66 0.37
N THR A 278 6.11 -2.00 0.85
CA THR A 278 6.42 -0.59 0.56
C THR A 278 6.63 -0.38 -0.92
N LEU A 279 7.44 -1.22 -1.58
CA LEU A 279 7.65 -1.10 -3.03
C LEU A 279 6.36 -1.29 -3.84
N ARG A 280 5.48 -2.21 -3.42
CA ARG A 280 4.17 -2.40 -4.06
C ARG A 280 3.24 -1.20 -3.87
N SER A 281 3.32 -0.53 -2.74
CA SER A 281 2.57 0.70 -2.47
C SER A 281 3.15 1.88 -3.24
N PHE A 282 4.48 1.95 -3.35
CA PHE A 282 5.20 2.97 -4.11
C PHE A 282 5.02 2.79 -5.62
N MET A 283 5.19 1.56 -6.12
CA MET A 283 5.05 1.23 -7.54
C MET A 283 4.19 -0.02 -7.75
N ARG A 284 2.98 0.13 -8.26
CA ARG A 284 2.00 -0.97 -8.43
C ARG A 284 2.29 -1.93 -9.57
N ALA A 285 3.29 -1.66 -10.39
CA ALA A 285 3.73 -2.57 -11.43
C ALA A 285 4.89 -3.45 -10.92
N SER A 286 5.02 -4.66 -11.47
CA SER A 286 6.16 -5.54 -11.17
C SER A 286 7.50 -4.93 -11.57
N VAL A 287 7.51 -4.11 -12.63
CA VAL A 287 8.64 -3.29 -13.06
C VAL A 287 8.08 -1.97 -13.53
N GLY A 288 8.59 -0.87 -13.01
CA GLY A 288 8.11 0.47 -13.38
C GLY A 288 9.15 1.55 -13.13
N VAL A 289 8.81 2.74 -13.58
CA VAL A 289 9.64 3.93 -13.44
C VAL A 289 8.88 4.99 -12.66
N VAL A 290 9.55 5.59 -11.70
CA VAL A 290 9.10 6.77 -10.94
C VAL A 290 10.10 7.88 -11.20
N VAL A 291 9.64 9.03 -11.58
CA VAL A 291 10.48 10.23 -11.68
C VAL A 291 10.22 11.10 -10.47
N ILE A 292 11.31 11.45 -9.79
CA ILE A 292 11.30 12.32 -8.61
C ILE A 292 12.13 13.56 -8.93
N THR A 293 11.54 14.73 -8.79
CA THR A 293 12.22 16.00 -8.99
C THR A 293 12.23 16.78 -7.68
N ASP A 294 13.43 17.10 -7.18
CA ASP A 294 13.63 17.83 -5.92
C ASP A 294 12.89 17.21 -4.71
N GLY A 295 12.74 15.87 -4.73
CA GLY A 295 12.04 15.11 -3.69
C GLY A 295 10.54 14.90 -3.95
N VAL A 296 9.95 15.53 -4.97
CA VAL A 296 8.54 15.38 -5.34
C VAL A 296 8.37 14.30 -6.40
N ILE A 297 7.37 13.44 -6.23
CA ILE A 297 7.01 12.42 -7.22
C ILE A 297 6.29 13.10 -8.39
N ASP A 298 6.98 13.23 -9.54
CA ASP A 298 6.40 13.86 -10.73
C ASP A 298 5.41 12.93 -11.43
N TYR A 299 5.85 11.71 -11.74
CA TYR A 299 4.98 10.71 -12.35
C TYR A 299 5.48 9.29 -12.13
N LYS A 300 4.57 8.32 -12.30
CA LYS A 300 4.81 6.88 -12.23
C LYS A 300 4.29 6.19 -13.48
N ARG A 301 5.07 5.27 -14.05
CA ARG A 301 4.68 4.50 -15.24
C ARG A 301 5.14 3.05 -15.13
N ASP A 302 4.29 2.14 -15.61
CA ASP A 302 4.77 0.77 -15.91
C ASP A 302 5.88 0.85 -16.97
N ILE A 303 6.91 0.02 -16.84
CA ILE A 303 8.04 0.01 -17.76
C ILE A 303 7.62 -0.20 -19.23
N ARG A 304 6.50 -0.85 -19.46
CA ARG A 304 5.95 -1.10 -20.80
C ARG A 304 5.39 0.16 -21.47
N ASP A 305 5.08 1.17 -20.68
CA ASP A 305 4.48 2.44 -21.11
C ASP A 305 5.48 3.60 -21.04
N TYR A 306 6.68 3.35 -20.52
CA TYR A 306 7.77 4.33 -20.46
C TYR A 306 8.40 4.51 -21.84
N GLY A 307 8.50 5.76 -22.30
CA GLY A 307 9.08 6.12 -23.62
C GLY A 307 8.10 6.06 -24.81
N VAL A 308 6.80 5.91 -24.55
CA VAL A 308 5.75 5.95 -25.59
C VAL A 308 5.26 7.39 -25.86
N PHE A 309 5.89 8.40 -25.22
CA PHE A 309 5.56 9.83 -25.43
C PHE A 309 6.78 10.62 -25.84
#